data_1aa3a5e9d438917d3846690c9fe8d2d8
#
_entry.id   1aa3a5e9d438917d3846690c9fe8d2d8
#
_cell.length_a   1.000
_cell.length_b   1.000
_cell.length_c   1.000
_cell.angle_alpha   90.00
_cell.angle_beta   90.00
_cell.angle_gamma   90.00
#
_symmetry.space_group_name_H-M   'P 1'
#
loop_
_entity.id
_entity.type
_entity.pdbx_description
1 polymer ?
#
loop_
_entity_poly.entity_id
_entity_poly.type
_entity_poly.pdbx_seq_one_letter_code
_entity_poly.pdbx_strand_id
1 'polypeptide(L)'
;MELVSRLTEHAVTPGTFDTAFSTRAEQAAQLLQQASLREQRAGQPLVLHSDNGSAMKGSTMLAAMQNLGVMPSFSRPRVSNDNAYAEALFRTAKYCPLWLERPFDTLEQARNWVNSFVAWYNHEHRHSALKFVTPAQRHTGQAEELLRKRIELYEAARARHPERWSGNIRNWVLAPIVCLNPEREAVLQQTSKAA
;
A
#
# COMPACT_ATOMS: atom_id res chain seq x y z
N MET A 1 -2.84 4.21 0.15
CA MET A 1 -1.62 3.40 0.36
C MET A 1 -1.78 2.43 1.53
N GLU A 2 -2.47 2.81 2.58
CA GLU A 2 -2.78 1.99 3.75
C GLU A 2 -3.55 0.70 3.41
N LEU A 3 -4.51 0.76 2.48
CA LEU A 3 -5.30 -0.40 2.08
C LEU A 3 -4.49 -1.43 1.28
N VAL A 4 -3.55 -1.01 0.45
CA VAL A 4 -2.69 -1.91 -0.33
C VAL A 4 -1.69 -2.63 0.57
N SER A 5 -1.11 -1.95 1.56
CA SER A 5 -0.23 -2.59 2.54
C SER A 5 -1.01 -3.59 3.41
N ARG A 6 -2.26 -3.30 3.71
CA ARG A 6 -3.14 -4.17 4.49
C ARG A 6 -3.67 -5.36 3.70
N LEU A 7 -4.01 -5.19 2.43
CA LEU A 7 -4.42 -6.31 1.56
C LEU A 7 -3.26 -7.29 1.32
N THR A 8 -2.02 -6.82 1.28
CA THR A 8 -0.86 -7.70 1.16
C THR A 8 -0.54 -8.46 2.44
N GLU A 9 -0.76 -7.88 3.62
CA GLU A 9 -0.68 -8.62 4.89
C GLU A 9 -1.68 -9.78 4.92
N HIS A 10 -2.84 -9.64 4.27
CA HIS A 10 -3.92 -10.63 4.30
C HIS A 10 -3.79 -11.69 3.20
N ALA A 11 -3.17 -11.38 2.06
CA ALA A 11 -2.95 -12.34 0.99
C ALA A 11 -2.08 -13.53 1.45
N VAL A 12 -1.50 -13.45 2.64
CA VAL A 12 -0.45 -14.35 3.10
C VAL A 12 -0.74 -14.99 4.46
N THR A 13 -1.95 -14.88 5.00
CA THR A 13 -2.25 -15.68 6.20
C THR A 13 -2.21 -17.17 5.86
N PRO A 14 -1.35 -17.96 6.55
CA PRO A 14 -1.32 -19.39 6.38
C PRO A 14 -2.68 -19.98 6.79
N GLY A 15 -3.40 -20.53 5.85
CA GLY A 15 -4.66 -21.22 6.15
C GLY A 15 -5.77 -21.07 5.12
N THR A 16 -5.65 -20.16 4.14
CA THR A 16 -6.74 -19.90 3.18
C THR A 16 -6.47 -20.41 1.75
N PHE A 17 -5.38 -21.12 1.52
CA PHE A 17 -5.07 -21.70 0.21
C PHE A 17 -5.31 -23.21 0.18
N ASP A 18 -6.35 -23.68 0.81
CA ASP A 18 -6.79 -25.05 0.60
C ASP A 18 -8.08 -25.03 -0.18
N THR A 19 -7.96 -25.12 -1.49
CA THR A 19 -8.90 -25.83 -2.37
C THR A 19 -8.49 -25.66 -3.83
N ALA A 20 -8.16 -26.73 -4.48
CA ALA A 20 -7.89 -26.84 -5.91
C ALA A 20 -9.10 -26.51 -6.83
N PHE A 21 -10.21 -26.03 -6.28
CA PHE A 21 -11.49 -25.79 -6.98
C PHE A 21 -12.07 -24.38 -6.81
N SER A 22 -11.43 -23.51 -6.03
CA SER A 22 -11.94 -22.13 -5.85
C SER A 22 -11.57 -21.25 -7.05
N THR A 23 -12.53 -20.51 -7.58
CA THR A 23 -12.26 -19.55 -8.64
C THR A 23 -11.42 -18.39 -8.11
N ARG A 24 -10.66 -17.72 -9.00
CA ARG A 24 -9.89 -16.52 -8.61
C ARG A 24 -10.78 -15.43 -7.98
N ALA A 25 -12.03 -15.32 -8.40
CA ALA A 25 -13.00 -14.38 -7.85
C ALA A 25 -13.43 -14.74 -6.41
N GLU A 26 -13.61 -16.05 -6.11
CA GLU A 26 -13.91 -16.54 -4.77
C GLU A 26 -12.76 -16.28 -3.80
N GLN A 27 -11.52 -16.53 -4.22
CA GLN A 27 -10.33 -16.24 -3.42
C GLN A 27 -10.21 -14.74 -3.12
N ALA A 28 -10.45 -13.89 -4.11
CA ALA A 28 -10.44 -12.44 -3.93
C ALA A 28 -11.56 -11.98 -2.97
N ALA A 29 -12.77 -12.56 -3.07
CA ALA A 29 -13.87 -12.26 -2.17
C ALA A 29 -13.58 -12.68 -0.72
N GLN A 30 -13.03 -13.88 -0.51
CA GLN A 30 -12.62 -14.34 0.82
C GLN A 30 -11.56 -13.43 1.43
N LEU A 31 -10.56 -13.02 0.65
CA LEU A 31 -9.53 -12.09 1.09
C LEU A 31 -10.13 -10.75 1.52
N LEU A 32 -11.05 -10.18 0.73
CA LEU A 32 -11.73 -8.94 1.08
C LEU A 32 -12.54 -9.07 2.38
N GLN A 33 -13.25 -10.18 2.57
CA GLN A 33 -14.02 -10.45 3.80
C GLN A 33 -13.11 -10.52 5.02
N GLN A 34 -12.02 -11.28 4.93
CA GLN A 34 -11.04 -11.40 6.02
C GLN A 34 -10.40 -10.06 6.36
N ALA A 35 -10.00 -9.29 5.35
CA ALA A 35 -9.43 -7.97 5.52
C ALA A 35 -10.40 -7.01 6.22
N SER A 36 -11.66 -6.98 5.80
CA SER A 36 -12.70 -6.14 6.37
C SER A 36 -13.00 -6.48 7.84
N LEU A 37 -13.03 -7.78 8.18
CA LEU A 37 -13.25 -8.26 9.54
C LEU A 37 -12.07 -7.90 10.45
N ARG A 38 -10.85 -8.19 10.02
CA ARG A 38 -9.64 -7.92 10.81
C ARG A 38 -9.48 -6.44 11.11
N GLU A 39 -9.74 -5.59 10.14
CA GLU A 39 -9.60 -4.13 10.27
C GLU A 39 -10.83 -3.48 10.91
N GLN A 40 -11.83 -4.26 11.34
CA GLN A 40 -13.06 -3.78 11.95
C GLN A 40 -13.76 -2.67 11.12
N ARG A 41 -13.71 -2.81 9.78
CA ARG A 41 -14.25 -1.82 8.83
C ARG A 41 -15.68 -2.12 8.38
N ALA A 42 -16.33 -3.13 8.94
CA ALA A 42 -17.72 -3.45 8.64
C ALA A 42 -18.61 -2.22 8.88
N GLY A 43 -19.40 -1.83 7.86
CA GLY A 43 -20.28 -0.67 7.94
C GLY A 43 -19.61 0.71 7.79
N GLN A 44 -18.31 0.78 7.56
CA GLN A 44 -17.62 2.04 7.23
C GLN A 44 -17.47 2.22 5.72
N PRO A 45 -17.55 3.45 5.21
CA PRO A 45 -17.32 3.71 3.79
C PRO A 45 -15.94 3.22 3.36
N LEU A 46 -15.89 2.25 2.46
CA LEU A 46 -14.66 1.70 1.91
C LEU A 46 -14.78 1.60 0.40
N VAL A 47 -13.71 1.98 -0.30
CA VAL A 47 -13.60 1.84 -1.75
C VAL A 47 -12.50 0.85 -2.05
N LEU A 48 -12.79 -0.20 -2.80
CA LEU A 48 -11.79 -1.12 -3.33
C LEU A 48 -11.48 -0.74 -4.77
N HIS A 49 -10.28 -0.19 -4.98
CA HIS A 49 -9.77 0.09 -6.31
C HIS A 49 -8.96 -1.07 -6.86
N SER A 50 -9.22 -1.47 -8.10
CA SER A 50 -8.53 -2.57 -8.77
C SER A 50 -8.36 -2.31 -10.28
N ASP A 51 -7.57 -3.15 -10.91
CA ASP A 51 -7.54 -3.26 -12.37
C ASP A 51 -8.85 -3.87 -12.92
N ASN A 52 -8.90 -4.05 -14.25
CA ASN A 52 -10.05 -4.63 -14.94
C ASN A 52 -10.00 -6.16 -15.00
N GLY A 53 -9.26 -6.82 -14.13
CA GLY A 53 -9.15 -8.27 -14.10
C GLY A 53 -10.49 -8.98 -13.87
N SER A 54 -10.69 -10.13 -14.52
CA SER A 54 -11.94 -10.90 -14.44
C SER A 54 -12.29 -11.33 -13.01
N ALA A 55 -11.31 -11.59 -12.15
CA ALA A 55 -11.52 -11.93 -10.76
C ALA A 55 -12.18 -10.79 -9.97
N MET A 56 -11.78 -9.55 -10.25
CA MET A 56 -12.31 -8.37 -9.55
C MET A 56 -13.70 -7.94 -10.05
N LYS A 57 -14.05 -8.29 -11.29
CA LYS A 57 -15.35 -8.02 -11.93
C LYS A 57 -16.30 -9.21 -11.86
N GLY A 58 -15.87 -10.34 -11.33
CA GLY A 58 -16.71 -11.53 -11.19
C GLY A 58 -17.90 -11.29 -10.26
N SER A 59 -19.04 -11.93 -10.55
CA SER A 59 -20.27 -11.78 -9.77
C SER A 59 -20.07 -12.09 -8.29
N THR A 60 -19.29 -13.11 -7.96
CA THR A 60 -18.95 -13.48 -6.57
C THR A 60 -18.23 -12.34 -5.84
N MET A 61 -17.27 -11.70 -6.50
CA MET A 61 -16.53 -10.58 -5.92
C MET A 61 -17.42 -9.34 -5.75
N LEU A 62 -18.23 -9.03 -6.74
CA LEU A 62 -19.18 -7.90 -6.67
C LEU A 62 -20.22 -8.11 -5.57
N ALA A 63 -20.76 -9.33 -5.43
CA ALA A 63 -21.69 -9.67 -4.34
C ALA A 63 -21.00 -9.54 -2.96
N ALA A 64 -19.76 -9.98 -2.81
CA ALA A 64 -19.00 -9.82 -1.57
C ALA A 64 -18.78 -8.34 -1.22
N MET A 65 -18.42 -7.49 -2.20
CA MET A 65 -18.29 -6.05 -2.00
C MET A 65 -19.63 -5.43 -1.55
N GLN A 66 -20.72 -5.77 -2.21
CA GLN A 66 -22.05 -5.27 -1.85
C GLN A 66 -22.44 -5.67 -0.41
N ASN A 67 -22.24 -6.93 -0.03
CA ASN A 67 -22.54 -7.42 1.31
C ASN A 67 -21.71 -6.75 2.41
N LEU A 68 -20.50 -6.33 2.09
CA LEU A 68 -19.59 -5.64 3.02
C LEU A 68 -19.75 -4.12 3.00
N GLY A 69 -20.60 -3.56 2.14
CA GLY A 69 -20.71 -2.11 1.96
C GLY A 69 -19.48 -1.47 1.29
N VAL A 70 -18.72 -2.25 0.53
CA VAL A 70 -17.52 -1.79 -0.18
C VAL A 70 -17.87 -1.34 -1.58
N MET A 71 -17.51 -0.11 -1.93
CA MET A 71 -17.73 0.41 -3.29
C MET A 71 -16.62 -0.05 -4.24
N PRO A 72 -16.95 -0.67 -5.38
CA PRO A 72 -15.96 -0.99 -6.40
C PRO A 72 -15.51 0.26 -7.16
N SER A 73 -14.22 0.34 -7.44
CA SER A 73 -13.60 1.31 -8.32
C SER A 73 -12.63 0.58 -9.25
N PHE A 74 -12.69 0.87 -10.54
CA PHE A 74 -11.86 0.17 -11.53
C PHE A 74 -11.00 1.16 -12.30
N SER A 75 -9.80 0.71 -12.69
CA SER A 75 -8.92 1.45 -13.58
C SER A 75 -9.62 1.79 -14.89
N ARG A 76 -9.39 2.98 -15.41
CA ARG A 76 -9.89 3.38 -16.73
C ARG A 76 -9.23 2.53 -17.82
N PRO A 77 -9.97 2.16 -18.88
CA PRO A 77 -9.38 1.40 -19.98
C PRO A 77 -8.18 2.13 -20.58
N ARG A 78 -7.07 1.43 -20.75
CA ARG A 78 -5.82 1.93 -21.36
C ARG A 78 -5.12 3.07 -20.59
N VAL A 79 -5.43 3.27 -19.31
CA VAL A 79 -4.74 4.23 -18.45
C VAL A 79 -3.87 3.47 -17.46
N SER A 80 -2.59 3.31 -17.77
CA SER A 80 -1.64 2.54 -16.97
C SER A 80 -1.42 3.11 -15.56
N ASN A 81 -1.52 4.42 -15.40
CA ASN A 81 -1.26 5.07 -14.11
C ASN A 81 -2.37 4.87 -13.06
N ASP A 82 -3.52 4.33 -13.46
CA ASP A 82 -4.64 4.14 -12.54
C ASP A 82 -4.38 3.05 -11.49
N ASN A 83 -3.43 2.14 -11.73
CA ASN A 83 -3.04 1.07 -10.80
C ASN A 83 -1.58 1.19 -10.31
N ALA A 84 -1.01 2.39 -10.36
CA ALA A 84 0.39 2.64 -10.08
C ALA A 84 0.86 2.19 -8.68
N TYR A 85 -0.02 2.21 -7.68
CA TYR A 85 0.33 1.78 -6.32
C TYR A 85 0.53 0.26 -6.22
N ALA A 86 -0.35 -0.54 -6.84
CA ALA A 86 -0.18 -1.99 -6.88
C ALA A 86 1.06 -2.38 -7.69
N GLU A 87 1.28 -1.74 -8.84
CA GLU A 87 2.47 -1.95 -9.67
C GLU A 87 3.76 -1.59 -8.92
N ALA A 88 3.78 -0.50 -8.17
CA ALA A 88 4.91 -0.11 -7.34
C ALA A 88 5.20 -1.14 -6.23
N LEU A 89 4.17 -1.74 -5.63
CA LEU A 89 4.34 -2.79 -4.64
C LEU A 89 4.94 -4.06 -5.28
N PHE A 90 4.41 -4.51 -6.43
CA PHE A 90 4.97 -5.66 -7.15
C PHE A 90 6.41 -5.42 -7.59
N ARG A 91 6.73 -4.19 -8.03
CA ARG A 91 8.11 -3.81 -8.31
C ARG A 91 8.98 -3.91 -7.06
N THR A 92 8.51 -3.41 -5.92
CA THR A 92 9.24 -3.51 -4.65
C THR A 92 9.47 -4.98 -4.26
N ALA A 93 8.47 -5.85 -4.42
CA ALA A 93 8.62 -7.28 -4.17
C ALA A 93 9.69 -7.91 -5.07
N LYS A 94 9.70 -7.55 -6.36
CA LYS A 94 10.66 -8.07 -7.34
C LYS A 94 12.11 -7.65 -7.06
N TYR A 95 12.31 -6.48 -6.48
CA TYR A 95 13.65 -5.91 -6.24
C TYR A 95 14.01 -5.82 -4.76
N CYS A 96 13.27 -6.50 -3.87
CA CYS A 96 13.60 -6.54 -2.45
C CYS A 96 14.85 -7.42 -2.19
N PRO A 97 15.55 -7.19 -1.07
CA PRO A 97 16.71 -8.02 -0.70
C PRO A 97 16.42 -9.51 -0.53
N LEU A 98 15.14 -9.86 -0.36
CA LEU A 98 14.67 -11.23 -0.15
C LEU A 98 14.29 -11.93 -1.47
N TRP A 99 14.43 -11.26 -2.63
CA TRP A 99 14.07 -11.83 -3.91
C TRP A 99 14.92 -13.06 -4.23
N LEU A 100 14.25 -14.13 -4.68
CA LEU A 100 14.93 -15.36 -5.11
C LEU A 100 15.19 -15.31 -6.61
N GLU A 101 16.41 -15.71 -7.02
CA GLU A 101 16.79 -15.76 -8.44
C GLU A 101 16.17 -16.97 -9.17
N ARG A 102 15.64 -17.93 -8.43
CA ARG A 102 15.04 -19.15 -8.96
C ARG A 102 13.57 -19.27 -8.54
N PRO A 103 12.75 -20.01 -9.32
CA PRO A 103 11.37 -20.31 -8.95
C PRO A 103 11.25 -21.03 -7.59
N PHE A 104 10.08 -20.94 -6.98
CA PHE A 104 9.76 -21.71 -5.77
C PHE A 104 9.54 -23.17 -6.13
N ASP A 105 10.14 -24.07 -5.36
CA ASP A 105 9.99 -25.51 -5.55
C ASP A 105 8.63 -26.00 -5.01
N THR A 106 8.11 -25.35 -3.97
CA THR A 106 6.86 -25.73 -3.32
C THR A 106 6.00 -24.50 -3.00
N LEU A 107 4.69 -24.71 -2.84
CA LEU A 107 3.76 -23.68 -2.39
C LEU A 107 4.11 -23.18 -0.99
N GLU A 108 4.60 -24.06 -0.11
CA GLU A 108 5.02 -23.70 1.24
C GLU A 108 6.22 -22.74 1.21
N GLN A 109 7.20 -23.03 0.36
CA GLN A 109 8.33 -22.12 0.16
C GLN A 109 7.87 -20.73 -0.33
N ALA A 110 6.94 -20.69 -1.28
CA ALA A 110 6.37 -19.44 -1.76
C ALA A 110 5.64 -18.66 -0.63
N ARG A 111 4.84 -19.37 0.19
CA ARG A 111 4.14 -18.76 1.34
C ARG A 111 5.12 -18.20 2.37
N ASN A 112 6.15 -18.94 2.73
CA ASN A 112 7.18 -18.50 3.68
C ASN A 112 7.93 -17.27 3.16
N TRP A 113 8.26 -17.26 1.87
CA TRP A 113 8.86 -16.09 1.24
C TRP A 113 7.95 -14.86 1.30
N VAL A 114 6.66 -15.00 0.94
CA VAL A 114 5.71 -13.89 0.98
C VAL A 114 5.52 -13.38 2.42
N ASN A 115 5.45 -14.25 3.42
CA ASN A 115 5.40 -13.86 4.83
C ASN A 115 6.63 -13.02 5.23
N SER A 116 7.81 -13.46 4.83
CA SER A 116 9.06 -12.72 5.08
C SER A 116 9.09 -11.38 4.35
N PHE A 117 8.64 -11.35 3.10
CA PHE A 117 8.51 -10.11 2.33
C PHE A 117 7.55 -9.12 3.00
N VAL A 118 6.38 -9.56 3.43
CA VAL A 118 5.39 -8.71 4.10
C VAL A 118 5.93 -8.16 5.41
N ALA A 119 6.60 -8.99 6.21
CA ALA A 119 7.22 -8.54 7.45
C ALA A 119 8.30 -7.48 7.18
N TRP A 120 9.20 -7.74 6.25
CA TRP A 120 10.22 -6.79 5.82
C TRP A 120 9.61 -5.49 5.27
N TYR A 121 8.63 -5.59 4.38
CA TYR A 121 7.99 -4.41 3.76
C TYR A 121 7.32 -3.53 4.81
N ASN A 122 6.60 -4.12 5.74
CA ASN A 122 5.84 -3.36 6.74
C ASN A 122 6.72 -2.77 7.83
N HIS A 123 7.78 -3.46 8.26
CA HIS A 123 8.54 -3.08 9.45
C HIS A 123 9.95 -2.56 9.18
N GLU A 124 10.55 -2.89 8.03
CA GLU A 124 11.93 -2.52 7.72
C GLU A 124 12.04 -1.58 6.50
N HIS A 125 11.25 -1.83 5.45
CA HIS A 125 11.32 -1.05 4.22
C HIS A 125 10.90 0.41 4.44
N ARG A 126 11.83 1.34 4.20
CA ARG A 126 11.62 2.78 4.35
C ARG A 126 11.17 3.39 3.03
N HIS A 127 9.87 3.60 2.90
CA HIS A 127 9.26 4.05 1.66
C HIS A 127 9.48 5.55 1.42
N SER A 128 10.05 5.95 0.29
CA SER A 128 10.36 7.35 -0.04
C SER A 128 9.11 8.25 -0.07
N ALA A 129 8.00 7.76 -0.61
CA ALA A 129 6.72 8.49 -0.63
C ALA A 129 6.13 8.68 0.79
N LEU A 130 6.52 7.85 1.77
CA LEU A 130 6.20 8.02 3.19
C LEU A 130 7.27 8.79 3.96
N LYS A 131 8.12 9.55 3.27
CA LYS A 131 9.21 10.30 3.91
C LYS A 131 10.20 9.40 4.68
N PHE A 132 10.44 8.18 4.18
CA PHE A 132 11.36 7.20 4.75
C PHE A 132 10.98 6.71 6.16
N VAL A 133 9.69 6.64 6.45
CA VAL A 133 9.16 5.81 7.53
C VAL A 133 8.65 4.49 6.93
N THR A 134 8.44 3.48 7.78
CA THR A 134 7.89 2.20 7.33
C THR A 134 6.36 2.28 7.21
N PRO A 135 5.73 1.41 6.40
CA PRO A 135 4.27 1.32 6.33
C PRO A 135 3.60 1.12 7.70
N ALA A 136 4.15 0.26 8.56
CA ALA A 136 3.63 0.04 9.91
C ALA A 136 3.69 1.31 10.77
N GLN A 137 4.80 2.06 10.73
CA GLN A 137 4.91 3.34 11.46
C GLN A 137 3.88 4.37 10.97
N ARG A 138 3.63 4.41 9.65
CA ARG A 138 2.59 5.29 9.11
C ARG A 138 1.20 4.86 9.55
N HIS A 139 0.93 3.56 9.55
CA HIS A 139 -0.36 2.99 9.90
C HIS A 139 -0.72 3.18 11.39
N THR A 140 0.25 2.98 12.27
CA THR A 140 0.05 3.11 13.73
C THR A 140 0.10 4.56 14.24
N GLY A 141 0.26 5.56 13.34
CA GLY A 141 0.36 6.97 13.72
C GLY A 141 1.73 7.40 14.26
N GLN A 142 2.72 6.51 14.33
CA GLN A 142 4.06 6.82 14.83
C GLN A 142 4.87 7.72 13.88
N ALA A 143 4.48 7.78 12.61
CA ALA A 143 5.21 8.52 11.59
C ALA A 143 5.33 10.01 11.90
N GLU A 144 4.29 10.63 12.43
CA GLU A 144 4.27 12.08 12.70
C GLU A 144 5.31 12.47 13.74
N GLU A 145 5.38 11.73 14.83
CA GLU A 145 6.38 11.97 15.90
C GLU A 145 7.81 11.71 15.40
N LEU A 146 8.02 10.64 14.63
CA LEU A 146 9.33 10.34 14.02
C LEU A 146 9.79 11.44 13.07
N LEU A 147 8.88 11.97 12.25
CA LEU A 147 9.21 13.03 11.30
C LEU A 147 9.43 14.37 12.00
N ARG A 148 8.68 14.67 13.06
CA ARG A 148 8.90 15.85 13.90
C ARG A 148 10.32 15.84 14.50
N LYS A 149 10.72 14.74 15.13
CA LYS A 149 12.08 14.56 15.67
C LYS A 149 13.15 14.70 14.58
N ARG A 150 12.86 14.22 13.38
CA ARG A 150 13.79 14.35 12.24
C ARG A 150 13.93 15.81 11.80
N ILE A 151 12.86 16.58 11.74
CA ILE A 151 12.90 18.02 11.45
C ILE A 151 13.77 18.72 12.49
N GLU A 152 13.53 18.52 13.77
CA GLU A 152 14.30 19.11 14.87
C GLU A 152 15.81 18.80 14.74
N LEU A 153 16.14 17.54 14.44
CA LEU A 153 17.53 17.11 14.26
C LEU A 153 18.21 17.84 13.07
N TYR A 154 17.51 17.94 11.93
CA TYR A 154 18.06 18.58 10.74
C TYR A 154 18.20 20.10 10.92
N GLU A 155 17.23 20.76 11.56
CA GLU A 155 17.31 22.19 11.87
C GLU A 155 18.45 22.48 12.86
N ALA A 156 18.63 21.67 13.89
CA ALA A 156 19.75 21.80 14.80
C ALA A 156 21.12 21.57 14.10
N ALA A 157 21.18 20.62 13.18
CA ALA A 157 22.40 20.38 12.40
C ALA A 157 22.70 21.56 11.45
N ARG A 158 21.67 22.13 10.82
CA ARG A 158 21.81 23.31 9.95
C ARG A 158 22.24 24.54 10.75
N ALA A 159 21.70 24.75 11.92
CA ALA A 159 22.09 25.86 12.79
C ALA A 159 23.57 25.77 13.24
N ARG A 160 24.08 24.54 13.46
CA ARG A 160 25.50 24.31 13.85
C ARG A 160 26.49 24.46 12.68
N HIS A 161 26.06 24.12 11.46
CA HIS A 161 26.90 24.09 10.28
C HIS A 161 26.19 24.68 9.07
N PRO A 162 25.85 25.99 9.09
CA PRO A 162 25.09 26.63 8.00
C PRO A 162 25.81 26.57 6.65
N GLU A 163 27.14 26.55 6.66
CA GLU A 163 27.99 26.46 5.47
C GLU A 163 27.84 25.18 4.64
N ARG A 164 27.25 24.14 5.25
CA ARG A 164 26.99 22.86 4.57
C ARG A 164 25.64 22.78 3.87
N TRP A 165 24.84 23.86 3.96
CA TRP A 165 23.46 23.87 3.47
C TRP A 165 23.28 24.95 2.41
N SER A 166 22.89 24.52 1.21
CA SER A 166 22.56 25.45 0.09
C SER A 166 21.14 26.00 0.15
N GLY A 167 20.31 25.59 1.10
CA GLY A 167 18.91 26.00 1.22
C GLY A 167 18.23 25.44 2.47
N ASN A 168 16.93 25.31 2.40
CA ASN A 168 16.12 24.75 3.49
C ASN A 168 16.32 23.25 3.63
N ILE A 169 15.96 22.71 4.80
CA ILE A 169 15.88 21.26 5.00
C ILE A 169 14.84 20.66 4.07
N ARG A 170 14.92 19.33 3.84
CA ARG A 170 13.92 18.59 3.07
C ARG A 170 12.55 18.73 3.73
N ASN A 171 11.49 18.84 2.92
CA ASN A 171 10.12 18.78 3.42
C ASN A 171 9.81 17.36 3.93
N TRP A 172 9.66 17.22 5.24
CA TRP A 172 9.33 15.98 5.94
C TRP A 172 7.84 15.85 6.28
N VAL A 173 7.01 16.82 5.90
CA VAL A 173 5.56 16.79 6.16
C VAL A 173 4.90 15.70 5.31
N LEU A 174 4.08 14.87 5.96
CA LEU A 174 3.28 13.86 5.26
C LEU A 174 2.11 14.51 4.53
N ALA A 175 1.79 13.98 3.36
CA ALA A 175 0.57 14.37 2.67
C ALA A 175 -0.64 13.95 3.52
N PRO A 176 -1.57 14.88 3.84
CA PRO A 176 -2.75 14.56 4.65
C PRO A 176 -3.72 13.65 3.89
N ILE A 177 -3.80 13.81 2.59
CA ILE A 177 -4.67 13.04 1.69
C ILE A 177 -3.83 12.50 0.53
N VAL A 178 -4.05 11.24 0.18
CA VAL A 178 -3.46 10.61 -1.00
C VAL A 178 -4.60 10.12 -1.89
N CYS A 179 -4.73 10.69 -3.09
CA CYS A 179 -5.70 10.26 -4.09
C CYS A 179 -5.13 9.09 -4.89
N LEU A 180 -5.92 8.02 -5.08
CA LEU A 180 -5.49 6.86 -5.88
C LEU A 180 -5.39 7.23 -7.37
N ASN A 181 -6.36 7.93 -7.92
CA ASN A 181 -6.42 8.36 -9.31
C ASN A 181 -6.74 9.86 -9.38
N PRO A 182 -5.78 10.74 -9.06
CA PRO A 182 -6.04 12.17 -9.08
C PRO A 182 -6.32 12.63 -10.53
N GLU A 183 -7.40 13.35 -10.74
CA GLU A 183 -7.60 14.09 -11.99
C GLU A 183 -6.49 15.13 -12.15
N ARG A 184 -6.01 15.33 -13.38
CA ARG A 184 -4.89 16.27 -13.65
C ARG A 184 -5.15 17.68 -13.10
N GLU A 185 -6.39 18.14 -13.15
CA GLU A 185 -6.77 19.45 -12.64
C GLU A 185 -6.68 19.56 -11.12
N ALA A 186 -7.01 18.49 -10.39
CA ALA A 186 -6.89 18.48 -8.93
C ALA A 186 -5.42 18.51 -8.46
N VAL A 187 -4.51 17.92 -9.22
CA VAL A 187 -3.05 17.95 -8.94
C VAL A 187 -2.50 19.37 -9.13
N LEU A 188 -2.90 20.05 -10.19
CA LEU A 188 -2.45 21.42 -10.48
C LEU A 188 -2.93 22.43 -9.42
N GLN A 189 -4.15 22.28 -8.90
CA GLN A 189 -4.67 23.13 -7.83
C GLN A 189 -4.01 22.88 -6.48
N GLN A 190 -3.55 21.66 -6.19
CA GLN A 190 -2.82 21.35 -4.96
C GLN A 190 -1.38 21.85 -4.99
N THR A 191 -0.73 21.81 -6.14
CA THR A 191 0.63 22.36 -6.30
C THR A 191 0.67 23.87 -6.30
N SER A 192 -0.37 24.56 -6.81
CA SER A 192 -0.45 26.01 -6.79
C SER A 192 -0.79 26.61 -5.42
N LYS A 193 -1.38 25.82 -4.49
CA LYS A 193 -1.63 26.24 -3.10
C LYS A 193 -0.46 25.95 -2.14
N ALA A 194 0.56 25.22 -2.59
CA ALA A 194 1.73 24.85 -1.81
C ALA A 194 3.01 25.64 -2.22
N ALA A 195 2.90 26.55 -3.18
CA ALA A 195 3.91 27.54 -3.59
C ALA A 195 3.56 28.92 -3.02
#